data_bfd31e5aadc6c3c9d9a54f0b175fd524
#
_entry.id   bfd31e5aadc6c3c9d9a54f0b175fd524
#
_cell.length_a   1.000
_cell.length_b   1.000
_cell.length_c   1.000
_cell.angle_alpha   90.00
_cell.angle_beta   90.00
_cell.angle_gamma   90.00
#
_symmetry.space_group_name_H-M   'P 1'
#
loop_
_entity.id
_entity.type
_entity.pdbx_description
1 polymer ?
#
loop_
_entity_poly.entity_id
_entity_poly.type
_entity_poly.pdbx_seq_one_letter_code
_entity_poly.pdbx_strand_id
1 'polypeptide(L)'
;MTRLEQIRENERRSHEDVYSNHTLYESGSWLQKPVKTVTELLPCFEKASEFCALDLGCGVGRNCIAIARHFTHIPCRIDCVDILPIAIEKLNLNASAYGVSQSINGIVSPLEDFSISENSYDPVLAVSALEHIDSRDAFLHKLEEIRSGIRENGIVCLIINSGVQEFNKLTGTPLPPQFEVNLPTEELQKILSQAFFGWKVLKSGVQRQRYEIPRGDLFSDLSSNVVTFVARNGLEA
;
A
#
# COMPACT_ATOMS: atom_id res chain seq x y z
N MET A 1 -5.91 3.57 26.67
CA MET A 1 -5.58 3.27 25.26
C MET A 1 -6.81 3.58 24.42
N THR A 2 -6.69 4.46 23.46
CA THR A 2 -7.77 4.78 22.52
C THR A 2 -7.97 3.62 21.53
N ARG A 3 -9.09 3.63 20.79
CA ARG A 3 -9.32 2.63 19.74
C ARG A 3 -8.20 2.65 18.67
N LEU A 4 -7.74 3.84 18.29
CA LEU A 4 -6.67 4.03 17.33
C LEU A 4 -5.35 3.40 17.81
N GLU A 5 -4.95 3.69 19.03
CA GLU A 5 -3.74 3.10 19.67
C GLU A 5 -3.82 1.57 19.72
N GLN A 6 -5.01 1.02 20.00
CA GLN A 6 -5.24 -0.43 20.06
C GLN A 6 -5.09 -1.06 18.68
N ILE A 7 -5.67 -0.47 17.61
CA ILE A 7 -5.56 -0.97 16.24
C ILE A 7 -4.09 -0.96 15.82
N ARG A 8 -3.39 0.15 15.98
CA ARG A 8 -1.98 0.31 15.61
C ARG A 8 -1.06 -0.67 16.34
N GLU A 9 -1.32 -0.91 17.63
CA GLU A 9 -0.55 -1.90 18.40
C GLU A 9 -0.79 -3.34 17.90
N ASN A 10 -2.04 -3.70 17.57
CA ASN A 10 -2.36 -5.01 17.03
C ASN A 10 -1.75 -5.22 15.63
N GLU A 11 -1.83 -4.22 14.77
CA GLU A 11 -1.20 -4.21 13.45
C GLU A 11 0.33 -4.36 13.57
N ARG A 12 0.96 -3.57 14.44
CA ARG A 12 2.40 -3.65 14.70
C ARG A 12 2.81 -5.08 15.07
N ARG A 13 2.14 -5.71 16.03
CA ARG A 13 2.45 -7.08 16.47
C ARG A 13 2.28 -8.10 15.35
N SER A 14 1.19 -7.97 14.57
CA SER A 14 0.92 -8.88 13.46
C SER A 14 1.99 -8.79 12.37
N HIS A 15 2.43 -7.57 12.03
CA HIS A 15 3.47 -7.36 11.03
C HIS A 15 4.85 -7.78 11.55
N GLU A 16 5.19 -7.47 12.80
CA GLU A 16 6.46 -7.88 13.41
C GLU A 16 6.59 -9.42 13.43
N ASP A 17 5.50 -10.13 13.70
CA ASP A 17 5.48 -11.60 13.65
C ASP A 17 5.77 -12.11 12.23
N VAL A 18 5.07 -11.59 11.22
CA VAL A 18 5.30 -11.96 9.81
C VAL A 18 6.72 -11.62 9.38
N TYR A 19 7.20 -10.42 9.69
CA TYR A 19 8.54 -9.97 9.29
C TYR A 19 9.65 -10.73 10.00
N SER A 20 9.40 -11.30 11.18
CA SER A 20 10.37 -12.10 11.92
C SER A 20 10.44 -13.55 11.42
N ASN A 21 9.32 -14.09 10.96
CA ASN A 21 9.17 -15.51 10.63
C ASN A 21 9.23 -15.80 9.13
N HIS A 22 9.23 -14.76 8.26
CA HIS A 22 9.22 -14.95 6.81
C HIS A 22 10.26 -14.08 6.11
N THR A 23 10.94 -14.67 5.14
CA THR A 23 11.88 -13.98 4.26
C THR A 23 11.16 -13.42 3.05
N LEU A 24 11.60 -12.25 2.58
CA LEU A 24 11.07 -11.65 1.37
C LEU A 24 11.32 -12.55 0.16
N TYR A 25 10.27 -12.79 -0.63
CA TYR A 25 10.21 -13.63 -1.84
C TYR A 25 10.38 -15.13 -1.58
N GLU A 26 10.32 -15.58 -0.34
CA GLU A 26 10.17 -16.99 -0.02
C GLU A 26 8.72 -17.37 0.16
N SER A 27 8.38 -18.64 -0.09
CA SER A 27 7.02 -19.16 0.08
C SER A 27 6.62 -19.20 1.56
N GLY A 28 5.31 -19.10 1.84
CA GLY A 28 4.77 -19.24 3.20
C GLY A 28 4.02 -18.01 3.72
N SER A 29 4.15 -16.86 3.05
CA SER A 29 3.40 -15.67 3.40
C SER A 29 3.05 -14.83 2.17
N TRP A 30 2.34 -13.73 2.41
CA TRP A 30 2.04 -12.73 1.38
C TRP A 30 3.29 -12.01 0.82
N LEU A 31 4.44 -12.12 1.50
CA LEU A 31 5.73 -11.58 1.05
C LEU A 31 6.35 -12.35 -0.13
N GLN A 32 5.83 -13.52 -0.50
CA GLN A 32 6.43 -14.41 -1.50
C GLN A 32 6.53 -13.82 -2.91
N LYS A 33 5.71 -12.82 -3.26
CA LYS A 33 5.72 -12.20 -4.60
C LYS A 33 5.32 -10.73 -4.51
N PRO A 34 5.88 -9.86 -5.36
CA PRO A 34 5.36 -8.52 -5.55
C PRO A 34 3.90 -8.59 -6.05
N VAL A 35 3.15 -7.56 -5.81
CA VAL A 35 1.75 -7.48 -6.26
C VAL A 35 1.71 -7.43 -7.78
N LYS A 36 0.94 -8.34 -8.39
CA LYS A 36 0.85 -8.48 -9.85
C LYS A 36 0.46 -7.15 -10.52
N THR A 37 -0.51 -6.41 -9.97
CA THR A 37 -0.90 -5.11 -10.51
C THR A 37 0.27 -4.13 -10.55
N VAL A 38 1.16 -4.11 -9.54
CA VAL A 38 2.35 -3.25 -9.52
C VAL A 38 3.33 -3.66 -10.63
N THR A 39 3.62 -4.95 -10.77
CA THR A 39 4.55 -5.42 -11.81
C THR A 39 4.01 -5.24 -13.23
N GLU A 40 2.70 -5.27 -13.41
CA GLU A 40 2.05 -4.98 -14.70
C GLU A 40 2.18 -3.52 -15.15
N LEU A 41 2.55 -2.60 -14.25
CA LEU A 41 2.77 -1.18 -14.59
C LEU A 41 4.19 -0.87 -15.08
N LEU A 42 5.19 -1.70 -14.77
CA LEU A 42 6.59 -1.43 -15.08
C LEU A 42 6.83 -1.14 -16.57
N PRO A 43 6.21 -1.86 -17.52
CA PRO A 43 6.36 -1.57 -18.95
C PRO A 43 5.90 -0.16 -19.37
N CYS A 44 5.06 0.50 -18.57
CA CYS A 44 4.62 1.87 -18.85
C CYS A 44 5.76 2.89 -18.77
N PHE A 45 6.87 2.54 -18.10
CA PHE A 45 8.00 3.41 -17.81
C PHE A 45 9.31 2.98 -18.49
N GLU A 46 9.28 1.99 -19.39
CA GLU A 46 10.48 1.46 -20.09
C GLU A 46 11.25 2.49 -20.90
N LYS A 47 10.58 3.58 -21.33
CA LYS A 47 11.19 4.65 -22.13
C LYS A 47 11.66 5.84 -21.30
N ALA A 48 11.52 5.76 -19.97
CA ALA A 48 11.96 6.81 -19.07
C ALA A 48 13.49 6.89 -19.04
N SER A 49 14.06 8.10 -18.99
CA SER A 49 15.50 8.33 -18.78
C SER A 49 15.90 8.30 -17.31
N GLU A 50 14.95 8.49 -16.42
CA GLU A 50 15.04 8.37 -14.96
C GLU A 50 13.71 7.88 -14.42
N PHE A 51 13.69 7.33 -13.22
CA PHE A 51 12.48 6.81 -12.59
C PHE A 51 12.43 7.18 -11.11
N CYS A 52 11.34 7.81 -10.69
CA CYS A 52 11.11 8.19 -9.30
C CYS A 52 9.76 7.69 -8.83
N ALA A 53 9.73 6.81 -7.82
CA ALA A 53 8.51 6.23 -7.28
C ALA A 53 8.32 6.56 -5.80
N LEU A 54 7.06 6.49 -5.35
CA LEU A 54 6.68 6.53 -3.95
C LEU A 54 5.87 5.28 -3.61
N ASP A 55 6.29 4.54 -2.57
CA ASP A 55 5.59 3.37 -2.04
C ASP A 55 5.12 3.67 -0.61
N LEU A 56 3.83 3.96 -0.47
CA LEU A 56 3.16 4.29 0.80
C LEU A 56 2.70 3.00 1.49
N GLY A 57 3.20 2.74 2.70
CA GLY A 57 3.02 1.47 3.40
C GLY A 57 3.88 0.37 2.76
N CYS A 58 5.17 0.68 2.52
CA CYS A 58 6.09 -0.18 1.77
C CYS A 58 6.41 -1.52 2.46
N GLY A 59 6.16 -1.65 3.77
CA GLY A 59 6.56 -2.79 4.57
C GLY A 59 8.05 -3.09 4.43
N VAL A 60 8.38 -4.37 4.27
CA VAL A 60 9.77 -4.84 4.10
C VAL A 60 10.26 -4.79 2.64
N GLY A 61 9.53 -4.11 1.75
CA GLY A 61 9.98 -3.85 0.38
C GLY A 61 9.43 -4.79 -0.69
N ARG A 62 8.32 -5.49 -0.44
CA ARG A 62 7.75 -6.47 -1.37
C ARG A 62 7.56 -5.92 -2.80
N ASN A 63 7.13 -4.68 -2.95
CA ASN A 63 6.90 -4.03 -4.23
C ASN A 63 8.11 -3.21 -4.67
N CYS A 64 8.61 -2.31 -3.83
CA CYS A 64 9.67 -1.37 -4.19
C CYS A 64 10.99 -2.07 -4.56
N ILE A 65 11.38 -3.18 -3.92
CA ILE A 65 12.57 -3.93 -4.30
C ILE A 65 12.42 -4.58 -5.70
N ALA A 66 11.24 -5.11 -6.03
CA ALA A 66 10.99 -5.63 -7.37
C ALA A 66 11.07 -4.53 -8.44
N ILE A 67 10.55 -3.34 -8.13
CA ILE A 67 10.63 -2.16 -9.00
C ILE A 67 12.10 -1.73 -9.16
N ALA A 68 12.84 -1.56 -8.08
CA ALA A 68 14.25 -1.16 -8.12
C ALA A 68 15.11 -2.13 -8.94
N ARG A 69 14.86 -3.43 -8.82
CA ARG A 69 15.55 -4.47 -9.62
C ARG A 69 15.19 -4.40 -11.11
N HIS A 70 14.01 -3.95 -11.46
CA HIS A 70 13.59 -3.77 -12.85
C HIS A 70 14.32 -2.58 -13.51
N PHE A 71 14.48 -1.47 -12.80
CA PHE A 71 15.05 -0.22 -13.32
C PHE A 71 16.55 -0.03 -13.00
N THR A 72 17.34 -1.12 -12.89
CA THR A 72 18.79 -1.03 -12.63
C THR A 72 19.60 -0.39 -13.77
N HIS A 73 19.00 -0.25 -14.96
CA HIS A 73 19.65 0.29 -16.16
C HIS A 73 19.49 1.80 -16.32
N ILE A 74 18.71 2.47 -15.46
CA ILE A 74 18.53 3.94 -15.43
C ILE A 74 18.63 4.44 -13.98
N PRO A 75 18.86 5.76 -13.75
CA PRO A 75 18.72 6.34 -12.44
C PRO A 75 17.32 6.06 -11.87
N CYS A 76 17.30 5.39 -10.71
CA CYS A 76 16.05 4.97 -10.05
C CYS A 76 16.09 5.39 -8.59
N ARG A 77 15.05 6.10 -8.12
CA ARG A 77 14.83 6.44 -6.72
C ARG A 77 13.43 6.03 -6.31
N ILE A 78 13.32 5.37 -5.18
CA ILE A 78 12.03 4.98 -4.60
C ILE A 78 12.00 5.42 -3.15
N ASP A 79 11.15 6.38 -2.84
CA ASP A 79 10.83 6.78 -1.48
C ASP A 79 9.83 5.76 -0.91
N CYS A 80 10.21 5.11 0.18
CA CYS A 80 9.49 3.99 0.78
C CYS A 80 9.08 4.37 2.20
N VAL A 81 7.79 4.61 2.41
CA VAL A 81 7.26 5.12 3.68
C VAL A 81 6.53 4.00 4.41
N ASP A 82 6.84 3.83 5.69
CA ASP A 82 6.11 2.92 6.58
C ASP A 82 6.14 3.45 8.01
N ILE A 83 5.07 3.22 8.77
CA ILE A 83 4.99 3.66 10.17
C ILE A 83 5.89 2.81 11.09
N LEU A 84 6.21 1.56 10.70
CA LEU A 84 6.93 0.62 11.54
C LEU A 84 8.45 0.73 11.32
N PRO A 85 9.24 1.13 12.35
CA PRO A 85 10.70 1.17 12.25
C PRO A 85 11.30 -0.17 11.82
N ILE A 86 10.75 -1.29 12.30
CA ILE A 86 11.21 -2.64 11.94
C ILE A 86 10.99 -2.95 10.44
N ALA A 87 9.93 -2.40 9.84
CA ALA A 87 9.69 -2.56 8.40
C ALA A 87 10.81 -1.89 7.60
N ILE A 88 11.16 -0.65 7.95
CA ILE A 88 12.23 0.11 7.28
C ILE A 88 13.62 -0.50 7.54
N GLU A 89 13.89 -1.00 8.74
CA GLU A 89 15.12 -1.75 9.01
C GLU A 89 15.24 -2.97 8.08
N LYS A 90 14.21 -3.79 8.02
CA LYS A 90 14.18 -4.98 7.15
C LYS A 90 14.16 -4.62 5.66
N LEU A 91 13.50 -3.53 5.27
CA LEU A 91 13.58 -2.99 3.91
C LEU A 91 15.03 -2.72 3.50
N ASN A 92 15.81 -2.04 4.35
CA ASN A 92 17.20 -1.71 4.09
C ASN A 92 18.08 -2.97 3.99
N LEU A 93 17.87 -3.97 4.86
CA LEU A 93 18.54 -5.26 4.79
C LEU A 93 18.21 -5.99 3.48
N ASN A 94 16.94 -6.02 3.11
CA ASN A 94 16.49 -6.62 1.86
C ASN A 94 17.05 -5.85 0.64
N ALA A 95 17.03 -4.52 0.64
CA ALA A 95 17.61 -3.72 -0.43
C ALA A 95 19.11 -4.04 -0.64
N SER A 96 19.84 -4.22 0.46
CA SER A 96 21.25 -4.66 0.40
C SER A 96 21.38 -6.07 -0.16
N ALA A 97 20.60 -7.03 0.32
CA ALA A 97 20.64 -8.42 -0.14
C ALA A 97 20.30 -8.56 -1.63
N TYR A 98 19.40 -7.72 -2.15
CA TYR A 98 19.03 -7.71 -3.57
C TYR A 98 19.84 -6.74 -4.44
N GLY A 99 20.85 -6.05 -3.87
CA GLY A 99 21.77 -5.18 -4.61
C GLY A 99 21.15 -3.88 -5.13
N VAL A 100 20.10 -3.35 -4.45
CA VAL A 100 19.34 -2.16 -4.88
C VAL A 100 19.33 -1.03 -3.84
N SER A 101 20.22 -1.06 -2.86
CA SER A 101 20.27 -0.05 -1.78
C SER A 101 20.36 1.39 -2.28
N GLN A 102 21.02 1.60 -3.42
CA GLN A 102 21.18 2.95 -4.00
C GLN A 102 19.85 3.54 -4.51
N SER A 103 18.85 2.70 -4.78
CA SER A 103 17.56 3.09 -5.31
C SER A 103 16.50 3.23 -4.22
N ILE A 104 16.73 2.74 -3.01
CA ILE A 104 15.75 2.68 -1.92
C ILE A 104 16.04 3.75 -0.88
N ASN A 105 15.06 4.58 -0.60
CA ASN A 105 15.09 5.56 0.48
C ASN A 105 13.97 5.22 1.49
N GLY A 106 14.32 4.53 2.57
CA GLY A 106 13.37 4.13 3.63
C GLY A 106 13.09 5.27 4.60
N ILE A 107 11.82 5.55 4.85
CA ILE A 107 11.34 6.64 5.69
C ILE A 107 10.36 6.08 6.72
N VAL A 108 10.66 6.28 8.01
CA VAL A 108 9.74 5.95 9.10
C VAL A 108 8.81 7.13 9.33
N SER A 109 7.54 7.00 8.97
CA SER A 109 6.52 8.02 9.18
C SER A 109 5.11 7.42 9.11
N PRO A 110 4.17 7.87 9.93
CA PRO A 110 2.74 7.70 9.65
C PRO A 110 2.41 8.33 8.29
N LEU A 111 1.48 7.72 7.56
CA LEU A 111 1.14 8.23 6.21
C LEU A 111 0.49 9.62 6.28
N GLU A 112 -0.29 9.89 7.30
CA GLU A 112 -0.93 11.20 7.54
C GLU A 112 0.10 12.34 7.70
N ASP A 113 1.27 12.04 8.29
CA ASP A 113 2.32 13.03 8.59
C ASP A 113 3.35 13.18 7.46
N PHE A 114 3.38 12.25 6.51
CA PHE A 114 4.30 12.30 5.38
C PHE A 114 3.76 13.21 4.28
N SER A 115 4.43 14.34 4.05
CA SER A 115 4.07 15.28 2.97
C SER A 115 4.62 14.83 1.62
N ILE A 116 3.77 14.78 0.61
CA ILE A 116 4.12 14.37 -0.75
C ILE A 116 4.49 15.62 -1.57
N SER A 117 5.72 15.67 -2.09
CA SER A 117 6.16 16.78 -2.94
C SER A 117 5.42 16.78 -4.28
N GLU A 118 4.95 17.95 -4.69
CA GLU A 118 4.22 18.10 -5.96
C GLU A 118 5.07 17.71 -7.17
N ASN A 119 4.44 17.09 -8.17
CA ASN A 119 5.02 16.74 -9.48
C ASN A 119 6.38 16.03 -9.38
N SER A 120 6.51 15.08 -8.43
CA SER A 120 7.79 14.47 -8.06
C SER A 120 7.91 12.99 -8.43
N TYR A 121 6.80 12.29 -8.64
CA TYR A 121 6.80 10.84 -8.79
C TYR A 121 6.17 10.37 -10.11
N ASP A 122 6.78 9.36 -10.72
CA ASP A 122 6.27 8.69 -11.92
C ASP A 122 5.15 7.71 -11.55
N PRO A 123 5.30 6.77 -10.59
CA PRO A 123 4.19 6.17 -9.89
C PRO A 123 4.14 6.53 -8.40
N VAL A 124 2.93 6.63 -7.88
CA VAL A 124 2.65 6.49 -6.44
C VAL A 124 1.86 5.22 -6.21
N LEU A 125 2.35 4.41 -5.30
CA LEU A 125 1.76 3.13 -4.91
C LEU A 125 1.25 3.22 -3.47
N ALA A 126 0.07 2.66 -3.21
CA ALA A 126 -0.40 2.35 -1.86
C ALA A 126 -1.16 1.03 -1.91
N VAL A 127 -0.58 0.00 -1.30
CA VAL A 127 -1.12 -1.36 -1.34
C VAL A 127 -1.43 -1.84 0.06
N SER A 128 -2.71 -1.92 0.40
CA SER A 128 -3.20 -2.23 1.74
C SER A 128 -2.54 -1.35 2.81
N ALA A 129 -2.64 -0.04 2.61
CA ALA A 129 -1.98 0.95 3.45
C ALA A 129 -2.87 2.15 3.78
N LEU A 130 -3.61 2.70 2.82
CA LEU A 130 -4.40 3.93 3.04
C LEU A 130 -5.57 3.72 4.00
N GLU A 131 -6.08 2.51 4.13
CA GLU A 131 -7.10 2.16 5.13
C GLU A 131 -6.60 2.26 6.58
N HIS A 132 -5.27 2.38 6.78
CA HIS A 132 -4.60 2.55 8.07
C HIS A 132 -4.21 3.99 8.40
N ILE A 133 -4.66 4.96 7.62
CA ILE A 133 -4.58 6.39 7.96
C ILE A 133 -5.52 6.67 9.15
N ASP A 134 -5.14 7.59 10.04
CA ASP A 134 -5.80 7.82 11.33
C ASP A 134 -7.27 8.22 11.24
N SER A 135 -7.67 8.88 10.14
CA SER A 135 -9.03 9.41 9.97
C SER A 135 -9.46 9.47 8.51
N ARG A 136 -10.79 9.56 8.31
CA ARG A 136 -11.38 9.76 6.99
C ARG A 136 -10.91 11.07 6.34
N ASP A 137 -10.77 12.13 7.12
CA ASP A 137 -10.36 13.44 6.61
C ASP A 137 -8.89 13.41 6.17
N ALA A 138 -8.00 12.78 6.96
CA ALA A 138 -6.62 12.55 6.58
C ALA A 138 -6.50 11.65 5.33
N PHE A 139 -7.36 10.63 5.20
CA PHE A 139 -7.43 9.81 4.00
C PHE A 139 -7.78 10.64 2.74
N LEU A 140 -8.79 11.49 2.83
CA LEU A 140 -9.19 12.36 1.72
C LEU A 140 -8.08 13.35 1.36
N HIS A 141 -7.46 13.98 2.35
CA HIS A 141 -6.32 14.88 2.16
C HIS A 141 -5.14 14.17 1.50
N LYS A 142 -4.82 12.93 1.94
CA LYS A 142 -3.74 12.14 1.34
C LYS A 142 -4.00 11.80 -0.12
N LEU A 143 -5.23 11.59 -0.53
CA LEU A 143 -5.56 11.39 -1.96
C LEU A 143 -5.29 12.66 -2.79
N GLU A 144 -5.51 13.86 -2.22
CA GLU A 144 -5.18 15.14 -2.86
C GLU A 144 -3.66 15.30 -3.01
N GLU A 145 -2.89 15.00 -1.97
CA GLU A 145 -1.42 15.02 -2.03
C GLU A 145 -0.88 14.01 -3.04
N ILE A 146 -1.42 12.78 -3.08
CA ILE A 146 -1.05 11.75 -4.08
C ILE A 146 -1.31 12.29 -5.48
N ARG A 147 -2.47 12.90 -5.72
CA ARG A 147 -2.81 13.46 -7.02
C ARG A 147 -1.83 14.56 -7.45
N SER A 148 -1.50 15.49 -6.58
CA SER A 148 -0.57 16.60 -6.89
C SER A 148 0.88 16.13 -6.99
N GLY A 149 1.26 15.07 -6.28
CA GLY A 149 2.59 14.50 -6.27
C GLY A 149 2.99 13.76 -7.55
N ILE A 150 2.01 13.32 -8.34
CA ILE A 150 2.26 12.52 -9.54
C ILE A 150 2.50 13.44 -10.75
N ARG A 151 3.62 13.19 -11.45
CA ARG A 151 4.03 13.87 -12.68
C ARG A 151 2.99 13.70 -13.80
N GLU A 152 3.05 14.55 -14.81
CA GLU A 152 2.31 14.33 -16.06
C GLU A 152 2.66 12.97 -16.66
N ASN A 153 1.68 12.21 -17.11
CA ASN A 153 1.77 10.82 -17.57
C ASN A 153 2.15 9.79 -16.49
N GLY A 154 2.37 10.21 -15.25
CA GLY A 154 2.59 9.31 -14.13
C GLY A 154 1.33 8.53 -13.75
N ILE A 155 1.48 7.54 -12.87
CA ILE A 155 0.42 6.58 -12.57
C ILE A 155 0.18 6.51 -11.04
N VAL A 156 -1.09 6.52 -10.65
CA VAL A 156 -1.50 6.11 -9.31
C VAL A 156 -1.89 4.63 -9.31
N CYS A 157 -1.44 3.88 -8.32
CA CYS A 157 -1.84 2.49 -8.10
C CYS A 157 -2.28 2.29 -6.64
N LEU A 158 -3.58 2.22 -6.44
CA LEU A 158 -4.18 2.04 -5.12
C LEU A 158 -4.86 0.68 -5.02
N ILE A 159 -4.54 -0.05 -3.95
CA ILE A 159 -5.20 -1.30 -3.59
C ILE A 159 -5.61 -1.17 -2.13
N ILE A 160 -6.92 -1.05 -1.88
CA ILE A 160 -7.46 -0.62 -0.59
C ILE A 160 -8.55 -1.59 -0.14
N ASN A 161 -8.49 -2.02 1.12
CA ASN A 161 -9.55 -2.80 1.74
C ASN A 161 -10.77 -1.92 2.06
N SER A 162 -11.97 -2.43 1.82
CA SER A 162 -13.22 -1.72 2.04
C SER A 162 -14.32 -2.67 2.50
N GLY A 163 -15.34 -2.14 3.17
CA GLY A 163 -16.48 -2.91 3.65
C GLY A 163 -16.04 -4.11 4.51
N VAL A 164 -15.00 -3.91 5.31
CA VAL A 164 -14.42 -4.95 6.14
C VAL A 164 -15.39 -5.35 7.23
N GLN A 165 -15.64 -6.64 7.36
CA GLN A 165 -16.45 -7.28 8.40
C GLN A 165 -15.64 -8.36 9.07
N GLU A 166 -15.73 -8.44 10.38
CA GLU A 166 -15.04 -9.45 11.18
C GLU A 166 -16.02 -10.12 12.12
N PHE A 167 -15.95 -11.44 12.23
CA PHE A 167 -16.82 -12.23 13.09
C PHE A 167 -15.99 -13.23 13.90
N ASN A 168 -16.34 -13.43 15.16
CA ASN A 168 -15.79 -14.51 15.95
C ASN A 168 -16.16 -15.85 15.28
N LYS A 169 -15.17 -16.66 14.92
CA LYS A 169 -15.37 -17.89 14.17
C LYS A 169 -16.19 -18.94 14.93
N LEU A 170 -16.06 -18.96 16.26
CA LEU A 170 -16.75 -19.95 17.09
C LEU A 170 -18.21 -19.57 17.35
N THR A 171 -18.46 -18.29 17.65
CA THR A 171 -19.79 -17.82 18.10
C THR A 171 -20.58 -17.14 17.00
N GLY A 172 -19.93 -16.73 15.89
CA GLY A 172 -20.55 -15.94 14.83
C GLY A 172 -20.87 -14.49 15.24
N THR A 173 -20.44 -14.05 16.43
CA THR A 173 -20.70 -12.68 16.88
C THR A 173 -19.82 -11.69 16.12
N PRO A 174 -20.35 -10.48 15.75
CA PRO A 174 -19.57 -9.44 15.10
C PRO A 174 -18.45 -8.94 16.02
N LEU A 175 -17.28 -8.72 15.43
CA LEU A 175 -16.14 -8.08 16.06
C LEU A 175 -15.85 -6.73 15.38
N PRO A 176 -15.34 -5.73 16.10
CA PRO A 176 -14.93 -4.48 15.47
C PRO A 176 -13.69 -4.73 14.59
N PRO A 177 -13.76 -4.43 13.28
CA PRO A 177 -12.60 -4.57 12.40
C PRO A 177 -11.43 -3.71 12.86
N GLN A 178 -10.21 -4.23 12.69
CA GLN A 178 -8.96 -3.55 13.06
C GLN A 178 -8.45 -2.68 11.90
N PHE A 179 -9.31 -1.76 11.45
CA PHE A 179 -9.03 -0.78 10.40
C PHE A 179 -9.44 0.60 10.87
N GLU A 180 -8.59 1.58 10.68
CA GLU A 180 -8.86 2.97 11.07
C GLU A 180 -9.92 3.57 10.17
N VAL A 181 -9.76 3.42 8.85
CA VAL A 181 -10.71 3.88 7.83
C VAL A 181 -11.34 2.67 7.13
N ASN A 182 -12.57 2.34 7.52
CA ASN A 182 -13.34 1.24 6.90
C ASN A 182 -14.54 1.82 6.15
N LEU A 183 -14.32 2.18 4.88
CA LEU A 183 -15.35 2.74 4.01
C LEU A 183 -16.21 1.64 3.35
N PRO A 184 -17.52 1.87 3.11
CA PRO A 184 -18.30 1.05 2.19
C PRO A 184 -17.66 1.04 0.80
N THR A 185 -17.67 -0.11 0.12
CA THR A 185 -16.99 -0.28 -1.17
C THR A 185 -17.44 0.73 -2.23
N GLU A 186 -18.75 0.96 -2.34
CA GLU A 186 -19.31 1.92 -3.30
C GLU A 186 -18.89 3.36 -2.99
N GLU A 187 -18.81 3.71 -1.69
CA GLU A 187 -18.33 5.02 -1.25
C GLU A 187 -16.86 5.20 -1.62
N LEU A 188 -16.01 4.21 -1.33
CA LEU A 188 -14.59 4.25 -1.71
C LEU A 188 -14.41 4.41 -3.22
N GLN A 189 -15.13 3.62 -4.03
CA GLN A 189 -15.06 3.74 -5.49
C GLN A 189 -15.45 5.14 -5.98
N LYS A 190 -16.49 5.73 -5.39
CA LYS A 190 -16.92 7.11 -5.71
C LYS A 190 -15.87 8.15 -5.32
N ILE A 191 -15.26 8.02 -4.14
CA ILE A 191 -14.18 8.90 -3.67
C ILE A 191 -13.00 8.83 -4.64
N LEU A 192 -12.53 7.64 -5.00
CA LEU A 192 -11.40 7.47 -5.92
C LEU A 192 -11.69 8.05 -7.30
N SER A 193 -12.91 7.82 -7.83
CA SER A 193 -13.31 8.38 -9.12
C SER A 193 -13.37 9.92 -9.10
N GLN A 194 -13.75 10.51 -7.97
CA GLN A 194 -13.76 11.96 -7.77
C GLN A 194 -12.35 12.53 -7.57
N ALA A 195 -11.54 11.91 -6.73
CA ALA A 195 -10.18 12.34 -6.45
C ALA A 195 -9.31 12.37 -7.71
N PHE A 196 -9.48 11.41 -8.61
CA PHE A 196 -8.74 11.29 -9.87
C PHE A 196 -9.58 11.62 -11.10
N PHE A 197 -10.58 12.50 -10.93
CA PHE A 197 -11.39 12.94 -12.07
C PHE A 197 -10.53 13.58 -13.17
N GLY A 198 -10.78 13.20 -14.42
CA GLY A 198 -10.02 13.63 -15.61
C GLY A 198 -8.77 12.80 -15.90
N TRP A 199 -8.45 11.80 -15.08
CA TRP A 199 -7.36 10.86 -15.35
C TRP A 199 -7.84 9.65 -16.15
N LYS A 200 -6.92 9.09 -16.97
CA LYS A 200 -7.22 7.86 -17.70
C LYS A 200 -7.18 6.65 -16.78
N VAL A 201 -8.33 6.04 -16.50
CA VAL A 201 -8.40 4.80 -15.71
C VAL A 201 -7.82 3.65 -16.52
N LEU A 202 -6.75 3.02 -16.00
CA LEU A 202 -6.08 1.87 -16.61
C LEU A 202 -6.62 0.54 -16.07
N LYS A 203 -6.98 0.52 -14.79
CA LYS A 203 -7.55 -0.66 -14.13
C LYS A 203 -8.47 -0.23 -12.99
N SER A 204 -9.65 -0.81 -12.93
CA SER A 204 -10.57 -0.67 -11.80
C SER A 204 -11.26 -2.00 -11.57
N GLY A 205 -11.36 -2.41 -10.30
CA GLY A 205 -12.01 -3.67 -9.96
C GLY A 205 -12.16 -3.87 -8.47
N VAL A 206 -13.03 -4.79 -8.12
CA VAL A 206 -13.28 -5.19 -6.72
C VAL A 206 -13.14 -6.70 -6.63
N GLN A 207 -12.35 -7.18 -5.67
CA GLN A 207 -12.20 -8.59 -5.38
C GLN A 207 -12.57 -8.87 -3.92
N ARG A 208 -13.53 -9.75 -3.70
CA ARG A 208 -13.86 -10.18 -2.35
C ARG A 208 -12.78 -11.14 -1.84
N GLN A 209 -12.34 -10.88 -0.61
CA GLN A 209 -11.38 -11.73 0.10
C GLN A 209 -11.94 -12.17 1.45
N ARG A 210 -11.49 -13.31 1.91
CA ARG A 210 -11.81 -13.86 3.22
C ARG A 210 -10.53 -14.42 3.82
N TYR A 211 -10.34 -14.15 5.11
CA TYR A 211 -9.19 -14.59 5.88
C TYR A 211 -9.66 -15.15 7.21
N GLU A 212 -8.97 -16.16 7.67
CA GLU A 212 -9.00 -16.57 9.07
C GLU A 212 -7.84 -15.87 9.78
N ILE A 213 -8.15 -15.10 10.81
CA ILE A 213 -7.16 -14.31 11.53
C ILE A 213 -7.12 -14.74 13.00
N PRO A 214 -5.93 -15.04 13.57
CA PRO A 214 -5.80 -15.25 15.01
C PRO A 214 -6.02 -13.93 15.77
N ARG A 215 -6.80 -13.99 16.84
CA ARG A 215 -7.08 -12.88 17.75
C ARG A 215 -6.85 -13.33 19.20
N GLY A 216 -5.60 -13.40 19.63
CA GLY A 216 -5.23 -14.02 20.89
C GLY A 216 -5.59 -15.50 20.89
N ASP A 217 -6.42 -15.95 21.86
CA ASP A 217 -6.88 -17.33 21.98
C ASP A 217 -8.06 -17.68 21.04
N LEU A 218 -8.52 -16.74 20.24
CA LEU A 218 -9.67 -16.89 19.34
C LEU A 218 -9.24 -16.77 17.86
N PHE A 219 -10.06 -17.34 16.99
CA PHE A 219 -9.98 -17.10 15.55
C PHE A 219 -11.18 -16.27 15.10
N SER A 220 -10.94 -15.36 14.19
CA SER A 220 -11.98 -14.59 13.52
C SER A 220 -11.99 -14.86 12.02
N ASP A 221 -13.20 -14.82 11.44
CA ASP A 221 -13.41 -14.76 10.01
C ASP A 221 -13.52 -13.29 9.58
N LEU A 222 -12.54 -12.82 8.84
CA LEU A 222 -12.53 -11.49 8.25
C LEU A 222 -12.89 -11.58 6.78
N SER A 223 -13.82 -10.74 6.34
CA SER A 223 -14.12 -10.55 4.93
C SER A 223 -13.93 -9.08 4.54
N SER A 224 -13.36 -8.84 3.38
CA SER A 224 -13.20 -7.50 2.81
C SER A 224 -13.44 -7.51 1.31
N ASN A 225 -13.77 -6.35 0.76
CA ASN A 225 -13.71 -6.08 -0.66
C ASN A 225 -12.43 -5.27 -0.93
N VAL A 226 -11.50 -5.86 -1.67
CA VAL A 226 -10.27 -5.19 -2.09
C VAL A 226 -10.54 -4.42 -3.37
N VAL A 227 -10.54 -3.10 -3.28
CA VAL A 227 -10.67 -2.20 -4.42
C VAL A 227 -9.29 -1.98 -5.03
N THR A 228 -9.15 -2.30 -6.32
CA THR A 228 -7.99 -1.94 -7.13
C THR A 228 -8.35 -0.75 -8.01
N PHE A 229 -7.58 0.32 -7.92
CA PHE A 229 -7.72 1.51 -8.75
C PHE A 229 -6.36 1.94 -9.30
N VAL A 230 -6.24 1.97 -10.61
CA VAL A 230 -5.04 2.41 -11.32
C VAL A 230 -5.44 3.45 -12.35
N ALA A 231 -4.83 4.62 -12.29
CA ALA A 231 -5.11 5.69 -13.25
C ALA A 231 -3.83 6.45 -13.63
N ARG A 232 -3.79 6.94 -14.87
CA ARG A 232 -2.70 7.75 -15.41
C ARG A 232 -3.08 9.23 -15.40
N ASN A 233 -2.17 10.07 -14.93
CA ASN A 233 -2.28 11.53 -15.02
C ASN A 233 -2.13 11.97 -16.49
N GLY A 234 -3.20 12.38 -17.10
CA GLY A 234 -3.29 12.79 -18.50
C GLY A 234 -4.64 12.43 -19.08
N LEU A 235 -5.17 13.30 -19.93
CA LEU A 235 -6.45 13.09 -20.58
C LEU A 235 -6.38 11.89 -21.57
N GLU A 236 -7.50 11.24 -21.79
CA GLU A 236 -7.63 10.38 -22.98
C GLU A 236 -7.41 11.23 -24.23
N ALA A 237 -6.41 10.83 -25.02
CA ALA A 237 -6.19 11.42 -26.33
C ALA A 237 -7.26 10.95 -27.31
#